data_34bac7feeb26b3adfcaee7ac12d5bc8f
#
_entry.id   34bac7feeb26b3adfcaee7ac12d5bc8f
#
_cell.length_a   1.000
_cell.length_b   1.000
_cell.length_c   1.000
_cell.angle_alpha   90.00
_cell.angle_beta   90.00
_cell.angle_gamma   90.00
#
_symmetry.space_group_name_H-M   'P 1'
#
loop_
_entity.id
_entity.type
_entity.pdbx_description
1 polymer ?
#
loop_
_entity_poly.entity_id
_entity_poly.type
_entity_poly.pdbx_seq_one_letter_code
_entity_poly.pdbx_strand_id
1 'polypeptide(L)'
;MDKTATLATWIGATLVACIGMAPALAADQAAPAGNDARWTAYQAQMSRDQQEHPTLALGADAPGFALPGTDGKLHALADYKASPVLAIVFISNHCPASQLYEGRIKALVHDYAARGVTLVAIAPNGPEAASPHELNYTDVDDSLEGMKQRAAFRQFPFDYLYDGETQAVAHQYGPKVTPHIFIFDSQRKLRYEGRIDDHLREARATHHEARDALDALLAGRPVPVAHTPVFGCSTKWMSHAASAREELQAWQAQPVTLEAASFDALARLRSNPDHKTLLVNFWATWCAPCVHEYPQLLQTYLWYRSRDLDFVSVSVDDPSQRASVEKFLATAHSAIRNLQVDTDDVYGVMAAFDKAWDSGVPFTMVIAPDGHVIFKHAGEVDVLALRRLLLANLPDAGPFAGNAEYWRD
;
A
#
# COMPACT_ATOMS: atom_id res chain seq x y z
N MET A 1 -11.73 -79.16 35.85
CA MET A 1 -12.19 -79.00 34.48
C MET A 1 -11.50 -77.75 33.92
N ASP A 2 -10.55 -78.05 33.13
CA ASP A 2 -9.58 -77.18 32.48
C ASP A 2 -10.17 -76.11 31.59
N LYS A 3 -9.53 -74.95 31.55
CA LYS A 3 -9.34 -74.20 30.29
C LYS A 3 -8.15 -73.24 30.44
N THR A 4 -7.00 -73.69 29.95
CA THR A 4 -5.86 -72.92 29.54
C THR A 4 -6.22 -71.87 28.50
N ALA A 5 -5.79 -70.63 28.65
CA ALA A 5 -5.78 -69.63 27.61
C ALA A 5 -4.39 -68.96 27.52
N THR A 6 -3.82 -69.16 26.36
CA THR A 6 -2.51 -68.75 25.89
C THR A 6 -2.39 -67.23 25.75
N LEU A 7 -1.37 -66.61 26.39
CA LEU A 7 -0.98 -65.23 26.11
C LEU A 7 -0.23 -65.17 24.75
N ALA A 8 -0.76 -64.38 23.83
CA ALA A 8 -0.02 -63.96 22.66
C ALA A 8 0.50 -62.53 22.88
N THR A 9 1.80 -62.39 23.00
CA THR A 9 2.52 -61.11 23.03
C THR A 9 2.51 -60.42 21.67
N TRP A 10 1.85 -59.24 21.61
CA TRP A 10 1.97 -58.34 20.48
C TRP A 10 2.94 -57.24 20.89
N ILE A 11 4.09 -57.16 20.18
CA ILE A 11 4.99 -56.02 20.20
C ILE A 11 4.39 -54.98 19.26
N GLY A 12 3.73 -53.99 19.85
CA GLY A 12 3.25 -52.82 19.17
C GLY A 12 4.35 -51.77 19.10
N ALA A 13 4.92 -51.58 17.90
CA ALA A 13 5.80 -50.44 17.64
C ALA A 13 4.97 -49.16 17.68
N THR A 14 5.18 -48.37 18.72
CA THR A 14 4.59 -47.03 18.83
C THR A 14 5.34 -46.10 17.88
N LEU A 15 4.73 -45.83 16.71
CA LEU A 15 5.11 -44.69 15.89
C LEU A 15 4.74 -43.42 16.65
N VAL A 16 5.72 -42.75 17.21
CA VAL A 16 5.59 -41.37 17.70
C VAL A 16 5.49 -40.48 16.45
N ALA A 17 4.25 -40.19 16.05
CA ALA A 17 3.99 -39.12 15.11
C ALA A 17 4.35 -37.80 15.79
N CYS A 18 5.49 -37.24 15.45
CA CYS A 18 5.78 -35.82 15.70
C CYS A 18 4.79 -34.99 14.91
N ILE A 19 3.63 -34.71 15.53
CA ILE A 19 2.77 -33.64 15.08
C ILE A 19 3.55 -32.37 15.39
N GLY A 20 4.19 -31.84 14.34
CA GLY A 20 4.79 -30.52 14.40
C GLY A 20 3.70 -29.52 14.75
N MET A 21 3.76 -29.00 15.97
CA MET A 21 3.02 -27.83 16.37
C MET A 21 3.48 -26.69 15.46
N ALA A 22 2.70 -26.40 14.42
CA ALA A 22 2.78 -25.12 13.73
C ALA A 22 2.55 -24.04 14.80
N PRO A 23 3.40 -23.01 14.87
CA PRO A 23 3.25 -21.98 15.90
C PRO A 23 1.90 -21.30 15.73
N ALA A 24 1.16 -21.19 16.83
CA ALA A 24 -0.16 -20.55 16.96
C ALA A 24 -0.15 -19.03 16.64
N LEU A 25 0.93 -18.51 16.09
CA LEU A 25 1.13 -17.10 15.73
C LEU A 25 0.52 -16.69 14.38
N ALA A 26 0.06 -17.65 13.57
CA ALA A 26 -0.62 -17.36 12.31
C ALA A 26 -2.12 -17.05 12.45
N ALA A 27 -2.71 -17.25 13.64
CA ALA A 27 -4.17 -17.18 13.81
C ALA A 27 -4.70 -15.74 13.98
N ASP A 28 -3.89 -14.78 14.39
CA ASP A 28 -4.33 -13.37 14.59
C ASP A 28 -4.12 -12.50 13.33
N GLN A 29 -3.47 -13.06 12.31
CA GLN A 29 -3.36 -12.50 10.95
C GLN A 29 -4.27 -13.27 9.98
N ALA A 30 -5.30 -13.92 10.50
CA ALA A 30 -6.19 -14.74 9.71
C ALA A 30 -6.77 -13.92 8.55
N ALA A 31 -6.45 -14.36 7.34
CA ALA A 31 -7.27 -14.11 6.18
C ALA A 31 -8.75 -14.32 6.54
N PRO A 32 -9.67 -13.56 5.94
CA PRO A 32 -11.09 -13.73 6.19
C PRO A 32 -11.44 -15.21 6.04
N ALA A 33 -12.06 -15.76 7.07
CA ALA A 33 -12.51 -17.16 7.10
C ALA A 33 -13.58 -17.35 6.03
N GLY A 34 -13.19 -17.95 4.91
CA GLY A 34 -14.04 -18.30 3.79
C GLY A 34 -13.19 -18.88 2.67
N ASN A 35 -13.66 -19.93 2.02
CA ASN A 35 -13.14 -20.44 0.74
C ASN A 35 -13.36 -19.37 -0.36
N ASP A 36 -12.76 -18.20 -0.21
CA ASP A 36 -12.82 -17.16 -1.23
C ASP A 36 -11.86 -17.55 -2.37
N ALA A 37 -12.41 -17.70 -3.56
CA ALA A 37 -11.64 -18.00 -4.76
C ALA A 37 -10.49 -16.99 -4.97
N ARG A 38 -10.65 -15.75 -4.54
CA ARG A 38 -9.60 -14.72 -4.57
C ARG A 38 -8.43 -15.06 -3.67
N TRP A 39 -8.69 -15.57 -2.46
CA TRP A 39 -7.62 -15.97 -1.53
C TRP A 39 -6.83 -17.15 -2.09
N THR A 40 -7.52 -18.15 -2.66
CA THR A 40 -6.88 -19.30 -3.32
C THR A 40 -6.04 -18.85 -4.52
N ALA A 41 -6.55 -17.95 -5.35
CA ALA A 41 -5.83 -17.38 -6.48
C ALA A 41 -4.59 -16.59 -6.04
N TYR A 42 -4.70 -15.79 -4.98
CA TYR A 42 -3.59 -15.05 -4.38
C TYR A 42 -2.48 -15.99 -3.87
N GLN A 43 -2.84 -17.05 -3.13
CA GLN A 43 -1.87 -18.04 -2.66
C GLN A 43 -1.18 -18.77 -3.82
N ALA A 44 -1.94 -19.12 -4.85
CA ALA A 44 -1.37 -19.74 -6.05
C ALA A 44 -0.41 -18.81 -6.80
N GLN A 45 -0.74 -17.50 -6.86
CA GLN A 45 0.14 -16.49 -7.44
C GLN A 45 1.43 -16.37 -6.63
N MET A 46 1.34 -16.20 -5.30
CA MET A 46 2.50 -16.16 -4.42
C MET A 46 3.43 -17.38 -4.56
N SER A 47 2.84 -18.57 -4.76
CA SER A 47 3.61 -19.79 -4.96
C SER A 47 4.35 -19.81 -6.30
N ARG A 48 3.73 -19.28 -7.36
CA ARG A 48 4.39 -19.13 -8.68
C ARG A 48 5.53 -18.12 -8.58
N ASP A 49 5.28 -16.96 -8.01
CA ASP A 49 6.28 -15.90 -7.84
C ASP A 49 7.52 -16.41 -7.08
N GLN A 50 7.31 -17.23 -6.03
CA GLN A 50 8.42 -17.82 -5.28
C GLN A 50 9.23 -18.85 -6.08
N GLN A 51 8.61 -19.54 -7.03
CA GLN A 51 9.32 -20.47 -7.93
C GLN A 51 10.11 -19.71 -8.99
N GLU A 52 9.56 -18.61 -9.51
CA GLU A 52 10.20 -17.78 -10.54
C GLU A 52 11.29 -16.88 -9.95
N HIS A 53 11.11 -16.43 -8.70
CA HIS A 53 11.99 -15.51 -7.99
C HIS A 53 12.40 -16.10 -6.63
N PRO A 54 13.27 -17.12 -6.61
CA PRO A 54 13.68 -17.77 -5.35
C PRO A 54 14.46 -16.80 -4.47
N THR A 55 14.17 -16.82 -3.16
CA THR A 55 14.88 -16.02 -2.19
C THR A 55 16.36 -16.40 -2.13
N LEU A 56 17.23 -15.39 -2.03
CA LEU A 56 18.68 -15.56 -1.94
C LEU A 56 19.05 -16.52 -0.81
N ALA A 57 19.89 -17.52 -1.11
CA ALA A 57 20.25 -18.55 -0.16
C ALA A 57 21.20 -18.02 0.94
N LEU A 58 21.04 -18.51 2.16
CA LEU A 58 21.96 -18.20 3.26
C LEU A 58 23.41 -18.58 2.89
N GLY A 59 24.35 -17.71 3.23
CA GLY A 59 25.76 -17.83 2.87
C GLY A 59 26.13 -17.37 1.47
N ALA A 60 25.15 -17.03 0.62
CA ALA A 60 25.42 -16.43 -0.69
C ALA A 60 26.04 -15.03 -0.54
N ASP A 61 26.77 -14.61 -1.58
CA ASP A 61 27.28 -13.25 -1.68
C ASP A 61 26.12 -12.28 -1.95
N ALA A 62 26.24 -11.06 -1.42
CA ALA A 62 25.30 -9.98 -1.74
C ALA A 62 25.36 -9.67 -3.25
N PRO A 63 24.25 -9.85 -3.99
CA PRO A 63 24.19 -9.47 -5.39
C PRO A 63 24.49 -7.98 -5.57
N GLY A 64 25.30 -7.65 -6.60
CA GLY A 64 25.66 -6.28 -6.90
C GLY A 64 24.48 -5.46 -7.42
N PHE A 65 24.46 -4.18 -7.11
CA PHE A 65 23.49 -3.24 -7.65
C PHE A 65 24.10 -1.87 -7.89
N ALA A 66 23.44 -1.08 -8.75
CA ALA A 66 23.65 0.35 -8.93
C ALA A 66 22.27 0.96 -9.25
N LEU A 67 21.63 1.57 -8.26
CA LEU A 67 20.24 2.02 -8.32
C LEU A 67 20.11 3.51 -8.02
N PRO A 68 19.17 4.22 -8.65
CA PRO A 68 18.87 5.60 -8.31
C PRO A 68 18.22 5.69 -6.93
N GLY A 69 18.70 6.62 -6.11
CA GLY A 69 18.15 6.93 -4.80
C GLY A 69 17.16 8.09 -4.82
N THR A 70 16.36 8.19 -3.78
CA THR A 70 15.44 9.32 -3.57
C THR A 70 16.16 10.65 -3.35
N ASP A 71 17.46 10.62 -3.03
CA ASP A 71 18.34 11.78 -2.93
C ASP A 71 18.85 12.28 -4.31
N GLY A 72 18.45 11.61 -5.39
CA GLY A 72 18.82 11.95 -6.77
C GLY A 72 20.19 11.43 -7.19
N LYS A 73 20.86 10.60 -6.37
CA LYS A 73 22.16 10.00 -6.68
C LYS A 73 22.00 8.54 -7.11
N LEU A 74 23.05 8.03 -7.77
CA LEU A 74 23.21 6.60 -8.01
C LEU A 74 23.97 5.98 -6.84
N HIS A 75 23.42 4.91 -6.25
CA HIS A 75 24.04 4.17 -5.16
C HIS A 75 24.37 2.76 -5.61
N ALA A 76 25.62 2.34 -5.39
CA ALA A 76 26.09 0.99 -5.70
C ALA A 76 26.41 0.21 -4.43
N LEU A 77 26.32 -1.12 -4.48
CA LEU A 77 26.70 -1.99 -3.36
C LEU A 77 28.12 -1.65 -2.83
N ALA A 78 29.03 -1.27 -3.73
CA ALA A 78 30.41 -0.92 -3.39
C ALA A 78 30.52 0.32 -2.48
N ASP A 79 29.55 1.22 -2.46
CA ASP A 79 29.56 2.42 -1.63
C ASP A 79 29.43 2.07 -0.14
N TYR A 80 28.86 0.92 0.16
CA TYR A 80 28.65 0.42 1.53
C TYR A 80 29.78 -0.50 2.04
N LYS A 81 30.88 -0.64 1.29
CA LYS A 81 31.98 -1.57 1.61
C LYS A 81 32.63 -1.34 2.97
N ALA A 82 32.60 -0.11 3.48
CA ALA A 82 33.20 0.24 4.76
C ALA A 82 32.39 -0.25 5.97
N SER A 83 31.13 -0.60 5.79
CA SER A 83 30.26 -1.04 6.91
C SER A 83 30.52 -2.51 7.24
N PRO A 84 30.86 -2.84 8.51
CA PRO A 84 31.02 -4.22 8.95
C PRO A 84 29.78 -5.09 8.74
N VAL A 85 28.57 -4.52 8.86
CA VAL A 85 27.32 -5.20 8.64
C VAL A 85 26.47 -4.35 7.68
N LEU A 86 25.88 -4.99 6.68
CA LEU A 86 24.96 -4.36 5.74
C LEU A 86 23.57 -5.01 5.88
N ALA A 87 22.55 -4.20 6.15
CA ALA A 87 21.16 -4.60 6.11
C ALA A 87 20.48 -4.01 4.87
N ILE A 88 19.88 -4.86 4.05
CA ILE A 88 19.08 -4.46 2.89
C ILE A 88 17.63 -4.83 3.21
N VAL A 89 16.72 -3.85 3.20
CA VAL A 89 15.31 -4.08 3.43
C VAL A 89 14.50 -3.70 2.18
N PHE A 90 13.71 -4.63 1.70
CA PHE A 90 12.75 -4.37 0.62
C PHE A 90 11.46 -3.83 1.21
N ILE A 91 11.08 -2.61 0.83
CA ILE A 91 9.86 -1.92 1.26
C ILE A 91 9.16 -1.29 0.05
N SER A 92 7.90 -0.90 0.21
CA SER A 92 7.15 -0.19 -0.83
C SER A 92 6.22 0.85 -0.24
N ASN A 93 5.92 1.89 -1.01
CA ASN A 93 5.06 2.99 -0.56
C ASN A 93 3.62 2.52 -0.35
N HIS A 94 3.09 1.69 -1.26
CA HIS A 94 1.70 1.27 -1.21
C HIS A 94 1.40 0.26 -0.10
N CYS A 95 2.41 -0.46 0.39
CA CYS A 95 2.23 -1.55 1.34
C CYS A 95 1.96 -1.05 2.77
N PRO A 96 0.75 -1.23 3.33
CA PRO A 96 0.44 -0.83 4.69
C PRO A 96 1.31 -1.54 5.74
N ALA A 97 1.78 -2.77 5.47
CA ALA A 97 2.75 -3.43 6.33
C ALA A 97 4.09 -2.67 6.35
N SER A 98 4.62 -2.26 5.18
CA SER A 98 5.84 -1.43 5.13
C SER A 98 5.68 -0.14 5.93
N GLN A 99 4.55 0.54 5.79
CA GLN A 99 4.23 1.78 6.52
C GLN A 99 4.27 1.56 8.05
N LEU A 100 3.68 0.48 8.55
CA LEU A 100 3.72 0.13 9.96
C LEU A 100 5.14 -0.20 10.48
N TYR A 101 6.05 -0.57 9.57
CA TYR A 101 7.45 -0.86 9.92
C TYR A 101 8.40 0.32 9.75
N GLU A 102 8.01 1.43 9.10
CA GLU A 102 8.89 2.58 8.88
C GLU A 102 9.53 3.13 10.16
N GLY A 103 8.75 3.26 11.24
CA GLY A 103 9.27 3.68 12.55
C GLY A 103 10.35 2.75 13.09
N ARG A 104 10.13 1.43 12.98
CA ARG A 104 11.08 0.40 13.42
C ARG A 104 12.34 0.37 12.55
N ILE A 105 12.22 0.57 11.24
CA ILE A 105 13.36 0.68 10.32
C ILE A 105 14.20 1.91 10.66
N LYS A 106 13.57 3.06 10.93
CA LYS A 106 14.26 4.27 11.42
C LYS A 106 14.98 4.01 12.75
N ALA A 107 14.34 3.31 13.67
CA ALA A 107 14.95 2.94 14.94
C ALA A 107 16.16 2.01 14.75
N LEU A 108 16.12 1.06 13.81
CA LEU A 108 17.29 0.25 13.46
C LEU A 108 18.46 1.12 12.98
N VAL A 109 18.20 2.08 12.11
CA VAL A 109 19.26 3.01 11.67
C VAL A 109 19.82 3.81 12.83
N HIS A 110 18.96 4.41 13.66
CA HIS A 110 19.36 5.20 14.82
C HIS A 110 20.24 4.40 15.80
N ASP A 111 19.83 3.18 16.12
CA ASP A 111 20.46 2.38 17.17
C ASP A 111 21.75 1.71 16.71
N TYR A 112 21.91 1.45 15.40
CA TYR A 112 23.01 0.61 14.90
C TYR A 112 23.99 1.34 13.97
N ALA A 113 23.70 2.53 13.45
CA ALA A 113 24.61 3.24 12.55
C ALA A 113 25.98 3.51 13.20
N ALA A 114 26.01 4.02 14.43
CA ALA A 114 27.24 4.28 15.18
C ALA A 114 28.01 2.99 15.56
N ARG A 115 27.36 1.83 15.44
CA ARG A 115 27.94 0.51 15.72
C ARG A 115 28.48 -0.18 14.47
N GLY A 116 28.41 0.47 13.31
CA GLY A 116 28.96 -0.03 12.05
C GLY A 116 27.96 -0.80 11.18
N VAL A 117 26.67 -0.61 11.40
CA VAL A 117 25.63 -1.14 10.49
C VAL A 117 25.20 -0.03 9.52
N THR A 118 25.16 -0.36 8.25
CA THR A 118 24.43 0.45 7.26
C THR A 118 23.14 -0.27 6.87
N LEU A 119 22.02 0.46 6.87
CA LEU A 119 20.76 -0.02 6.37
C LEU A 119 20.40 0.73 5.08
N VAL A 120 20.04 -0.03 4.06
CA VAL A 120 19.59 0.46 2.74
C VAL A 120 18.20 -0.12 2.48
N ALA A 121 17.27 0.71 2.08
CA ALA A 121 15.95 0.28 1.63
C ALA A 121 15.89 0.23 0.10
N ILE A 122 15.25 -0.79 -0.46
CA ILE A 122 15.04 -0.95 -1.90
C ILE A 122 13.55 -1.16 -2.17
N ALA A 123 12.99 -0.39 -3.11
CA ALA A 123 11.64 -0.62 -3.62
C ALA A 123 11.68 -1.64 -4.75
N PRO A 124 11.11 -2.85 -4.54
CA PRO A 124 11.22 -3.94 -5.51
C PRO A 124 10.11 -3.95 -6.55
N ASN A 125 9.07 -3.10 -6.40
CA ASN A 125 7.83 -3.20 -7.15
C ASN A 125 7.94 -2.61 -8.55
N GLY A 126 7.41 -3.33 -9.54
CA GLY A 126 7.19 -2.78 -10.87
C GLY A 126 6.16 -1.64 -10.83
N PRO A 127 6.42 -0.48 -11.45
CA PRO A 127 5.56 0.70 -11.31
C PRO A 127 4.15 0.50 -11.86
N GLU A 128 3.97 -0.39 -12.83
CA GLU A 128 2.68 -0.72 -13.44
C GLU A 128 2.06 -2.04 -12.93
N ALA A 129 2.70 -2.68 -11.95
CA ALA A 129 2.31 -4.01 -11.50
C ALA A 129 1.31 -4.00 -10.35
N ALA A 130 1.09 -2.85 -9.72
CA ALA A 130 0.06 -2.69 -8.69
C ALA A 130 -1.26 -2.25 -9.32
N SER A 131 -2.32 -2.99 -9.04
CA SER A 131 -3.68 -2.62 -9.45
C SER A 131 -4.18 -1.40 -8.66
N PRO A 132 -5.09 -0.58 -9.20
CA PRO A 132 -5.62 0.59 -8.49
C PRO A 132 -6.16 0.28 -7.08
N HIS A 133 -6.84 -0.86 -6.91
CA HIS A 133 -7.38 -1.24 -5.60
C HIS A 133 -6.29 -1.62 -4.57
N GLU A 134 -5.07 -1.96 -4.99
CA GLU A 134 -3.94 -2.26 -4.11
C GLU A 134 -3.26 -1.00 -3.58
N LEU A 135 -3.53 0.18 -4.19
CA LEU A 135 -3.04 1.48 -3.77
C LEU A 135 -3.92 2.15 -2.71
N ASN A 136 -4.83 1.41 -2.08
CA ASN A 136 -5.84 1.95 -1.19
C ASN A 136 -5.34 2.39 0.20
N TYR A 137 -4.06 2.19 0.51
CA TYR A 137 -3.40 2.61 1.75
C TYR A 137 -2.24 3.59 1.53
N THR A 138 -2.10 4.17 0.34
CA THR A 138 -0.97 5.04 0.03
C THR A 138 -1.39 6.39 -0.54
N ASP A 139 -0.64 7.44 -0.25
CA ASP A 139 -0.78 8.77 -0.82
C ASP A 139 -0.10 8.90 -2.19
N VAL A 140 0.95 8.09 -2.42
CA VAL A 140 1.77 8.06 -3.65
C VAL A 140 1.95 6.62 -4.13
N ASP A 141 2.20 6.45 -5.42
CA ASP A 141 2.56 5.16 -6.01
C ASP A 141 4.01 4.73 -5.68
N ASP A 142 4.44 3.60 -6.22
CA ASP A 142 5.81 3.08 -6.05
C ASP A 142 6.79 3.59 -7.13
N SER A 143 6.46 4.66 -7.87
CA SER A 143 7.41 5.32 -8.76
C SER A 143 8.54 6.00 -8.00
N LEU A 144 9.68 6.27 -8.67
CA LEU A 144 10.78 7.00 -8.06
C LEU A 144 10.33 8.38 -7.54
N GLU A 145 9.41 9.05 -8.23
CA GLU A 145 8.89 10.35 -7.77
C GLU A 145 8.01 10.18 -6.53
N GLY A 146 7.13 9.18 -6.49
CA GLY A 146 6.35 8.83 -5.30
C GLY A 146 7.25 8.48 -4.12
N MET A 147 8.34 7.73 -4.36
CA MET A 147 9.34 7.42 -3.32
C MET A 147 10.04 8.67 -2.77
N LYS A 148 10.40 9.64 -3.61
CA LYS A 148 10.98 10.92 -3.15
C LYS A 148 10.00 11.68 -2.27
N GLN A 149 8.74 11.77 -2.69
CA GLN A 149 7.70 12.43 -1.90
C GLN A 149 7.48 11.74 -0.55
N ARG A 150 7.45 10.40 -0.52
CA ARG A 150 7.33 9.63 0.72
C ARG A 150 8.55 9.79 1.60
N ALA A 151 9.77 9.64 1.08
CA ALA A 151 11.00 9.78 1.85
C ALA A 151 11.13 11.17 2.49
N ALA A 152 10.76 12.23 1.75
CA ALA A 152 10.76 13.59 2.27
C ALA A 152 9.67 13.77 3.36
N PHE A 153 8.45 13.32 3.12
CA PHE A 153 7.34 13.42 4.08
C PHE A 153 7.64 12.67 5.37
N ARG A 154 8.14 11.44 5.28
CA ARG A 154 8.43 10.60 6.44
C ARG A 154 9.85 10.79 6.98
N GLN A 155 10.67 11.67 6.38
CA GLN A 155 12.04 11.98 6.82
C GLN A 155 12.88 10.70 6.99
N PHE A 156 13.02 9.90 5.93
CA PHE A 156 13.80 8.66 5.98
C PHE A 156 15.30 8.96 6.21
N PRO A 157 15.94 8.41 7.26
CA PRO A 157 17.35 8.61 7.56
C PRO A 157 18.26 7.58 6.88
N PHE A 158 17.79 6.93 5.82
CA PHE A 158 18.48 5.88 5.07
C PHE A 158 18.32 6.06 3.57
N ASP A 159 19.24 5.48 2.80
CA ASP A 159 19.13 5.46 1.35
C ASP A 159 17.93 4.61 0.93
N TYR A 160 17.01 5.19 0.15
CA TYR A 160 15.84 4.51 -0.39
C TYR A 160 15.96 4.45 -1.91
N LEU A 161 16.22 3.26 -2.45
CA LEU A 161 16.65 3.00 -3.81
C LEU A 161 15.53 2.39 -4.64
N TYR A 162 15.47 2.76 -5.91
CA TYR A 162 14.45 2.36 -6.85
C TYR A 162 14.95 1.28 -7.82
N ASP A 163 14.35 0.09 -7.79
CA ASP A 163 14.62 -1.03 -8.69
C ASP A 163 13.44 -1.31 -9.65
N GLY A 164 12.40 -0.47 -9.58
CA GLY A 164 11.07 -0.77 -10.09
C GLY A 164 10.96 -1.09 -11.58
N GLU A 165 11.71 -0.44 -12.48
CA GLU A 165 11.52 -0.63 -13.92
C GLU A 165 12.01 -2.00 -14.40
N THR A 166 13.21 -2.39 -13.99
CA THR A 166 13.82 -3.64 -14.42
C THR A 166 13.67 -4.76 -13.40
N GLN A 167 13.48 -4.40 -12.14
CA GLN A 167 13.48 -5.32 -10.99
C GLN A 167 14.71 -6.23 -10.94
N ALA A 168 15.83 -5.78 -11.53
CA ALA A 168 17.03 -6.59 -11.69
C ALA A 168 17.64 -7.01 -10.37
N VAL A 169 17.56 -6.15 -9.34
CA VAL A 169 18.03 -6.47 -7.99
C VAL A 169 17.01 -7.35 -7.27
N ALA A 170 15.72 -7.02 -7.35
CA ALA A 170 14.67 -7.85 -6.77
C ALA A 170 14.71 -9.28 -7.31
N HIS A 171 14.95 -9.49 -8.61
CA HIS A 171 15.11 -10.82 -9.18
C HIS A 171 16.28 -11.62 -8.59
N GLN A 172 17.36 -10.96 -8.17
CA GLN A 172 18.53 -11.61 -7.58
C GLN A 172 18.36 -11.90 -6.09
N TYR A 173 17.64 -11.04 -5.36
CA TYR A 173 17.40 -11.22 -3.92
C TYR A 173 16.16 -12.07 -3.62
N GLY A 174 15.17 -12.07 -4.48
CA GLY A 174 13.90 -12.79 -4.33
C GLY A 174 13.09 -12.36 -3.10
N PRO A 175 12.81 -11.04 -2.90
CA PRO A 175 11.93 -10.62 -1.81
C PRO A 175 10.51 -11.12 -2.06
N LYS A 176 9.94 -11.87 -1.12
CA LYS A 176 8.59 -12.44 -1.25
C LYS A 176 7.50 -11.42 -1.01
N VAL A 177 7.77 -10.54 -0.04
CA VAL A 177 6.84 -9.51 0.45
C VAL A 177 7.61 -8.23 0.78
N THR A 178 6.86 -7.16 1.07
CA THR A 178 7.39 -5.96 1.69
C THR A 178 6.69 -5.75 3.06
N PRO A 179 7.46 -5.57 4.17
CA PRO A 179 8.93 -5.59 4.26
C PRO A 179 9.54 -6.99 4.26
N HIS A 180 10.76 -7.10 3.68
CA HIS A 180 11.62 -8.30 3.77
C HIS A 180 13.07 -7.85 3.95
N ILE A 181 13.76 -8.29 5.01
CA ILE A 181 15.13 -7.84 5.34
C ILE A 181 16.15 -8.95 5.09
N PHE A 182 17.32 -8.54 4.57
CA PHE A 182 18.50 -9.36 4.30
C PHE A 182 19.70 -8.73 5.01
N ILE A 183 20.40 -9.48 5.87
CA ILE A 183 21.51 -8.96 6.65
C ILE A 183 22.79 -9.72 6.31
N PHE A 184 23.81 -8.97 5.92
CA PHE A 184 25.09 -9.44 5.42
C PHE A 184 26.21 -9.10 6.41
N ASP A 185 27.16 -10.01 6.56
CA ASP A 185 28.39 -9.78 7.35
C ASP A 185 29.42 -8.91 6.59
N SER A 186 30.60 -8.72 7.20
CA SER A 186 31.70 -7.93 6.62
C SER A 186 32.26 -8.51 5.32
N GLN A 187 32.06 -9.78 5.06
CA GLN A 187 32.40 -10.45 3.80
C GLN A 187 31.28 -10.41 2.77
N ARG A 188 30.18 -9.70 3.09
CA ARG A 188 28.95 -9.66 2.27
C ARG A 188 28.29 -11.02 2.06
N LYS A 189 28.46 -11.94 3.01
CA LYS A 189 27.72 -13.20 3.04
C LYS A 189 26.40 -13.01 3.76
N LEU A 190 25.31 -13.51 3.19
CA LEU A 190 23.97 -13.46 3.79
C LEU A 190 23.95 -14.32 5.07
N ARG A 191 23.62 -13.70 6.19
CA ARG A 191 23.57 -14.33 7.51
C ARG A 191 22.18 -14.39 8.12
N TYR A 192 21.30 -13.52 7.69
CA TYR A 192 19.90 -13.51 8.08
C TYR A 192 19.03 -13.04 6.89
N GLU A 193 17.91 -13.72 6.69
CA GLU A 193 16.82 -13.23 5.84
C GLU A 193 15.47 -13.52 6.49
N GLY A 194 14.52 -12.59 6.37
CA GLY A 194 13.21 -12.77 6.98
C GLY A 194 12.53 -11.46 7.37
N ARG A 195 11.74 -11.54 8.44
CA ARG A 195 11.01 -10.41 9.01
C ARG A 195 11.89 -9.56 9.91
N ILE A 196 11.45 -8.32 10.19
CA ILE A 196 12.14 -7.41 11.12
C ILE A 196 11.89 -7.83 12.57
N ASP A 197 10.64 -8.17 12.88
CA ASP A 197 10.17 -8.73 14.14
C ASP A 197 8.93 -9.62 13.92
N ASP A 198 8.38 -10.22 14.99
CA ASP A 198 7.37 -11.26 14.90
C ASP A 198 5.92 -10.72 14.79
N HIS A 199 5.68 -9.39 14.74
CA HIS A 199 4.31 -8.89 14.70
C HIS A 199 4.17 -7.55 13.95
N LEU A 200 3.08 -7.37 13.16
CA LEU A 200 2.77 -6.12 12.46
C LEU A 200 2.66 -4.92 13.41
N ARG A 201 2.08 -5.12 14.58
CA ARG A 201 1.96 -4.07 15.61
C ARG A 201 3.14 -4.15 16.56
N GLU A 202 3.95 -3.11 16.62
CA GLU A 202 5.15 -3.04 17.44
C GLU A 202 4.89 -3.39 18.91
N ALA A 203 3.81 -2.86 19.50
CA ALA A 203 3.43 -3.13 20.88
C ALA A 203 3.12 -4.61 21.19
N ARG A 204 2.96 -5.46 20.17
CA ARG A 204 2.72 -6.90 20.30
C ARG A 204 3.92 -7.75 19.89
N ALA A 205 4.98 -7.13 19.39
CA ALA A 205 6.20 -7.84 19.03
C ALA A 205 6.88 -8.40 20.29
N THR A 206 7.20 -9.68 20.25
CA THR A 206 7.87 -10.41 21.36
C THR A 206 9.25 -10.90 20.97
N HIS A 207 9.54 -11.00 19.67
CA HIS A 207 10.83 -11.37 19.12
C HIS A 207 11.26 -10.31 18.09
N HIS A 208 12.53 -9.90 18.18
CA HIS A 208 13.12 -8.87 17.34
C HIS A 208 14.28 -9.44 16.53
N GLU A 209 13.99 -10.40 15.66
CA GLU A 209 14.99 -11.28 15.03
C GLU A 209 16.02 -10.52 14.19
N ALA A 210 15.62 -9.42 13.53
CA ALA A 210 16.60 -8.59 12.82
C ALA A 210 17.60 -7.92 13.79
N ARG A 211 17.14 -7.45 14.97
CA ARG A 211 18.03 -6.91 16.02
C ARG A 211 18.96 -7.99 16.58
N ASP A 212 18.43 -9.17 16.86
CA ASP A 212 19.21 -10.31 17.34
C ASP A 212 20.29 -10.71 16.34
N ALA A 213 19.98 -10.69 15.04
CA ALA A 213 20.95 -10.97 13.99
C ALA A 213 22.04 -9.89 13.90
N LEU A 214 21.67 -8.61 13.96
CA LEU A 214 22.61 -7.49 13.97
C LEU A 214 23.54 -7.55 15.19
N ASP A 215 23.01 -7.79 16.39
CA ASP A 215 23.79 -7.90 17.63
C ASP A 215 24.74 -9.12 17.62
N ALA A 216 24.30 -10.25 17.06
CA ALA A 216 25.15 -11.41 16.92
C ALA A 216 26.34 -11.13 15.96
N LEU A 217 26.09 -10.55 14.79
CA LEU A 217 27.12 -10.24 13.81
C LEU A 217 28.13 -9.22 14.34
N LEU A 218 27.66 -8.16 14.98
CA LEU A 218 28.53 -7.14 15.59
C LEU A 218 29.41 -7.72 16.71
N ALA A 219 28.92 -8.75 17.42
CA ALA A 219 29.66 -9.46 18.43
C ALA A 219 30.55 -10.61 17.89
N GLY A 220 30.61 -10.79 16.57
CA GLY A 220 31.36 -11.89 15.92
C GLY A 220 30.79 -13.28 16.24
N ARG A 221 29.50 -13.36 16.58
CA ARG A 221 28.81 -14.62 16.91
C ARG A 221 27.93 -15.10 15.76
N PRO A 222 27.67 -16.40 15.65
CA PRO A 222 26.66 -16.93 14.75
C PRO A 222 25.28 -16.31 15.02
N VAL A 223 24.50 -16.06 13.97
CA VAL A 223 23.10 -15.59 14.08
C VAL A 223 22.26 -16.73 14.65
N PRO A 224 21.52 -16.51 15.75
CA PRO A 224 20.77 -17.59 16.43
C PRO A 224 19.67 -18.19 15.55
N VAL A 225 18.94 -17.35 14.82
CA VAL A 225 17.89 -17.72 13.88
C VAL A 225 18.21 -17.05 12.57
N ALA A 226 18.71 -17.81 11.59
CA ALA A 226 19.19 -17.26 10.33
C ALA A 226 18.07 -16.98 9.30
N HIS A 227 16.91 -17.60 9.48
CA HIS A 227 15.73 -17.45 8.62
C HIS A 227 14.46 -17.39 9.44
N THR A 228 13.54 -16.49 9.06
CA THR A 228 12.19 -16.42 9.62
C THR A 228 11.13 -16.26 8.52
N PRO A 229 9.90 -16.77 8.74
CA PRO A 229 8.79 -16.49 7.86
C PRO A 229 8.54 -14.98 7.74
N VAL A 230 8.24 -14.51 6.53
CA VAL A 230 7.90 -13.12 6.26
C VAL A 230 6.40 -12.93 6.12
N PHE A 231 5.92 -11.74 6.42
CA PHE A 231 4.54 -11.31 6.21
C PHE A 231 4.52 -9.86 5.74
N GLY A 232 3.55 -9.53 4.90
CA GLY A 232 3.42 -8.21 4.26
C GLY A 232 2.65 -8.31 2.96
N CYS A 233 2.72 -7.27 2.13
CA CYS A 233 2.17 -7.29 0.79
C CYS A 233 3.13 -8.01 -0.17
N SER A 234 2.60 -8.84 -1.06
CA SER A 234 3.43 -9.51 -2.08
C SER A 234 4.20 -8.50 -2.92
N THR A 235 5.43 -8.85 -3.30
CA THR A 235 6.18 -8.09 -4.29
C THR A 235 5.39 -8.00 -5.59
N LYS A 236 5.30 -6.80 -6.17
CA LYS A 236 4.59 -6.56 -7.43
C LYS A 236 5.54 -6.73 -8.60
N TRP A 237 5.57 -7.94 -9.13
CA TRP A 237 6.42 -8.26 -10.29
C TRP A 237 5.83 -7.68 -11.56
N MET A 238 6.66 -7.21 -12.49
CA MET A 238 6.20 -6.68 -13.79
C MET A 238 5.41 -7.70 -14.62
N SER A 239 5.59 -9.00 -14.35
CA SER A 239 4.74 -10.06 -14.90
C SER A 239 3.24 -9.88 -14.57
N HIS A 240 2.91 -9.15 -13.51
CA HIS A 240 1.52 -8.86 -13.10
C HIS A 240 0.94 -7.60 -13.76
N ALA A 241 1.75 -6.80 -14.48
CA ALA A 241 1.30 -5.54 -15.09
C ALA A 241 0.14 -5.72 -16.08
N ALA A 242 0.03 -6.89 -16.72
CA ALA A 242 -1.11 -7.20 -17.59
C ALA A 242 -2.44 -7.22 -16.80
N SER A 243 -2.47 -7.92 -15.65
CA SER A 243 -3.67 -7.99 -14.80
C SER A 243 -4.03 -6.64 -14.19
N ALA A 244 -3.05 -5.83 -13.80
CA ALA A 244 -3.29 -4.46 -13.33
C ALA A 244 -3.92 -3.58 -14.42
N ARG A 245 -3.44 -3.70 -15.66
CA ARG A 245 -4.02 -3.00 -16.81
C ARG A 245 -5.43 -3.49 -17.16
N GLU A 246 -5.70 -4.78 -17.06
CA GLU A 246 -7.05 -5.33 -17.28
C GLU A 246 -8.07 -4.73 -16.31
N GLU A 247 -7.74 -4.54 -15.05
CA GLU A 247 -8.63 -3.87 -14.08
C GLU A 247 -8.92 -2.43 -14.49
N LEU A 248 -7.90 -1.68 -14.90
CA LEU A 248 -8.07 -0.31 -15.36
C LEU A 248 -8.92 -0.25 -16.64
N GLN A 249 -8.69 -1.16 -17.60
CA GLN A 249 -9.49 -1.26 -18.82
C GLN A 249 -10.95 -1.62 -18.52
N ALA A 250 -11.18 -2.54 -17.58
CA ALA A 250 -12.53 -2.88 -17.13
C ALA A 250 -13.26 -1.69 -16.49
N TRP A 251 -12.54 -0.83 -15.78
CA TRP A 251 -13.07 0.45 -15.30
C TRP A 251 -13.41 1.39 -16.47
N GLN A 252 -12.47 1.60 -17.39
CA GLN A 252 -12.63 2.49 -18.53
C GLN A 252 -13.76 2.09 -19.49
N ALA A 253 -14.11 0.81 -19.49
CA ALA A 253 -15.22 0.27 -20.28
C ALA A 253 -16.61 0.47 -19.62
N GLN A 254 -16.66 0.95 -18.37
CA GLN A 254 -17.94 1.19 -17.70
C GLN A 254 -18.69 2.38 -18.35
N PRO A 255 -20.04 2.34 -18.36
CA PRO A 255 -20.82 3.44 -18.89
C PRO A 255 -20.64 4.71 -18.05
N VAL A 256 -20.40 5.82 -18.72
CA VAL A 256 -20.39 7.14 -18.10
C VAL A 256 -21.78 7.74 -18.20
N THR A 257 -22.36 8.12 -17.08
CA THR A 257 -23.70 8.72 -17.00
C THR A 257 -23.61 10.16 -16.51
N LEU A 258 -24.57 10.98 -16.87
CA LEU A 258 -24.72 12.36 -16.43
C LEU A 258 -26.19 12.60 -16.04
N GLU A 259 -26.44 12.95 -14.79
CA GLU A 259 -27.76 13.24 -14.26
C GLU A 259 -27.96 14.76 -14.09
N ALA A 260 -29.20 15.25 -14.23
CA ALA A 260 -29.52 16.62 -13.86
C ALA A 260 -29.65 16.75 -12.34
N ALA A 261 -29.16 17.85 -11.78
CA ALA A 261 -29.20 18.14 -10.36
C ALA A 261 -29.92 19.47 -10.07
N SER A 262 -31.06 19.38 -9.39
CA SER A 262 -31.76 20.52 -8.82
C SER A 262 -31.13 20.98 -7.51
N PHE A 263 -31.52 22.16 -7.01
CA PHE A 263 -31.10 22.63 -5.67
C PHE A 263 -31.44 21.64 -4.56
N ASP A 264 -32.61 20.98 -4.62
CA ASP A 264 -32.98 19.95 -3.64
C ASP A 264 -32.07 18.71 -3.73
N ALA A 265 -31.67 18.33 -4.94
CA ALA A 265 -30.71 17.23 -5.12
C ALA A 265 -29.34 17.57 -4.53
N LEU A 266 -28.87 18.82 -4.67
CA LEU A 266 -27.62 19.30 -4.08
C LEU A 266 -27.70 19.39 -2.54
N ALA A 267 -28.80 19.88 -2.00
CA ALA A 267 -29.04 19.91 -0.56
C ALA A 267 -29.06 18.48 0.04
N ARG A 268 -29.68 17.54 -0.68
CA ARG A 268 -29.68 16.12 -0.30
C ARG A 268 -28.28 15.51 -0.38
N LEU A 269 -27.53 15.79 -1.44
CA LEU A 269 -26.12 15.34 -1.57
C LEU A 269 -25.29 15.84 -0.38
N ARG A 270 -25.46 17.12 0.01
CA ARG A 270 -24.77 17.74 1.15
C ARG A 270 -25.09 17.04 2.47
N SER A 271 -26.29 16.48 2.64
CA SER A 271 -26.70 15.77 3.85
C SER A 271 -26.07 14.36 3.97
N ASN A 272 -25.40 13.87 2.91
CA ASN A 272 -24.72 12.57 2.87
C ASN A 272 -25.60 11.38 3.35
N PRO A 273 -26.73 11.10 2.68
CA PRO A 273 -27.70 10.11 3.16
C PRO A 273 -27.17 8.66 3.08
N ASP A 274 -26.11 8.41 2.31
CA ASP A 274 -25.54 7.08 2.11
C ASP A 274 -24.52 6.70 3.19
N HIS A 275 -24.20 7.64 4.09
CA HIS A 275 -23.32 7.44 5.25
C HIS A 275 -21.94 6.86 4.90
N LYS A 276 -21.39 7.27 3.75
CA LYS A 276 -20.02 6.97 3.34
C LYS A 276 -19.14 8.22 3.44
N THR A 277 -17.83 8.05 3.40
CA THR A 277 -16.98 9.22 3.15
C THR A 277 -17.24 9.70 1.73
N LEU A 278 -17.69 10.95 1.60
CA LEU A 278 -18.13 11.50 0.31
C LEU A 278 -17.19 12.61 -0.14
N LEU A 279 -16.53 12.42 -1.27
CA LEU A 279 -15.80 13.45 -2.00
C LEU A 279 -16.76 14.09 -3.01
N VAL A 280 -16.94 15.41 -2.94
CA VAL A 280 -17.70 16.18 -3.92
C VAL A 280 -16.79 17.21 -4.54
N ASN A 281 -16.79 17.27 -5.89
CA ASN A 281 -16.05 18.29 -6.64
C ASN A 281 -17.00 19.01 -7.59
N PHE A 282 -17.08 20.32 -7.45
CA PHE A 282 -17.79 21.21 -8.38
C PHE A 282 -16.80 21.77 -9.39
N TRP A 283 -17.14 21.62 -10.67
CA TRP A 283 -16.25 21.92 -11.79
C TRP A 283 -17.01 22.42 -13.01
N ALA A 284 -16.29 22.87 -14.03
CA ALA A 284 -16.88 23.20 -15.34
C ALA A 284 -15.88 22.94 -16.47
N THR A 285 -16.39 22.72 -17.67
CA THR A 285 -15.57 22.47 -18.87
C THR A 285 -14.73 23.69 -19.29
N TRP A 286 -15.15 24.88 -18.97
CA TRP A 286 -14.44 26.15 -19.22
C TRP A 286 -13.43 26.51 -18.10
N CYS A 287 -13.40 25.80 -17.00
CA CYS A 287 -12.54 26.04 -15.85
C CYS A 287 -11.22 25.25 -16.03
N ALA A 288 -10.15 25.90 -16.47
CA ALA A 288 -8.88 25.25 -16.74
C ALA A 288 -8.28 24.50 -15.52
N PRO A 289 -8.22 25.08 -14.28
CA PRO A 289 -7.76 24.34 -13.11
C PRO A 289 -8.66 23.13 -12.79
N CYS A 290 -9.97 23.21 -12.99
CA CYS A 290 -10.89 22.09 -12.80
C CYS A 290 -10.54 20.92 -13.73
N VAL A 291 -10.33 21.20 -15.00
CA VAL A 291 -9.95 20.20 -16.02
C VAL A 291 -8.60 19.56 -15.70
N HIS A 292 -7.67 20.35 -15.14
CA HIS A 292 -6.35 19.88 -14.75
C HIS A 292 -6.39 18.92 -13.54
N GLU A 293 -7.16 19.25 -12.48
CA GLU A 293 -7.21 18.43 -11.26
C GLU A 293 -8.09 17.17 -11.39
N TYR A 294 -9.10 17.18 -12.28
CA TYR A 294 -10.13 16.15 -12.37
C TYR A 294 -9.58 14.72 -12.53
N PRO A 295 -8.61 14.44 -13.41
CA PRO A 295 -8.02 13.10 -13.53
C PRO A 295 -7.37 12.60 -12.24
N GLN A 296 -6.77 13.49 -11.46
CA GLN A 296 -6.10 13.14 -10.20
C GLN A 296 -7.12 12.84 -9.09
N LEU A 297 -8.24 13.55 -9.06
CA LEU A 297 -9.37 13.26 -8.16
C LEU A 297 -10.00 11.91 -8.50
N LEU A 298 -10.21 11.64 -9.79
CA LEU A 298 -10.73 10.35 -10.25
C LEU A 298 -9.76 9.19 -9.90
N GLN A 299 -8.46 9.38 -10.08
CA GLN A 299 -7.45 8.42 -9.66
C GLN A 299 -7.49 8.18 -8.15
N THR A 300 -7.66 9.24 -7.35
CA THR A 300 -7.80 9.14 -5.89
C THR A 300 -9.01 8.30 -5.49
N TYR A 301 -10.14 8.50 -6.17
CA TYR A 301 -11.31 7.64 -5.99
C TYR A 301 -11.04 6.18 -6.37
N LEU A 302 -10.39 5.92 -7.52
CA LEU A 302 -10.05 4.57 -7.95
C LEU A 302 -9.19 3.83 -6.93
N TRP A 303 -8.28 4.52 -6.27
CA TRP A 303 -7.46 3.93 -5.21
C TRP A 303 -8.28 3.61 -3.96
N TYR A 304 -9.16 4.52 -3.51
CA TYR A 304 -9.79 4.41 -2.19
C TYR A 304 -11.24 3.92 -2.18
N ARG A 305 -11.86 3.69 -3.35
CA ARG A 305 -13.26 3.25 -3.48
C ARG A 305 -13.61 1.99 -2.67
N SER A 306 -12.62 1.11 -2.44
CA SER A 306 -12.78 -0.10 -1.62
C SER A 306 -12.81 0.17 -0.12
N ARG A 307 -12.57 1.43 0.31
CA ARG A 307 -12.56 1.88 1.70
C ARG A 307 -13.72 2.84 2.01
N ASP A 308 -14.89 2.54 1.50
CA ASP A 308 -16.11 3.35 1.68
C ASP A 308 -15.96 4.83 1.28
N LEU A 309 -15.16 5.12 0.25
CA LEU A 309 -15.11 6.41 -0.40
C LEU A 309 -16.06 6.43 -1.58
N ASP A 310 -16.99 7.39 -1.60
CA ASP A 310 -17.74 7.75 -2.80
C ASP A 310 -17.22 9.07 -3.37
N PHE A 311 -17.32 9.21 -4.70
CA PHE A 311 -16.99 10.44 -5.41
C PHE A 311 -18.16 10.88 -6.29
N VAL A 312 -18.63 12.10 -6.10
CA VAL A 312 -19.65 12.75 -6.92
C VAL A 312 -19.05 14.00 -7.56
N SER A 313 -19.07 14.05 -8.88
CA SER A 313 -18.71 15.25 -9.63
C SER A 313 -19.95 16.06 -9.99
N VAL A 314 -19.90 17.38 -9.85
CA VAL A 314 -21.00 18.28 -10.15
C VAL A 314 -20.52 19.35 -11.13
N SER A 315 -20.95 19.26 -12.38
CA SER A 315 -20.69 20.32 -13.38
C SER A 315 -21.64 21.50 -13.13
N VAL A 316 -21.05 22.70 -13.09
CA VAL A 316 -21.79 23.97 -13.06
C VAL A 316 -21.86 24.63 -14.46
N ASP A 317 -21.57 23.88 -15.51
CA ASP A 317 -21.83 24.33 -16.89
C ASP A 317 -23.32 24.60 -17.08
N ASP A 318 -23.63 25.62 -17.86
CA ASP A 318 -25.00 25.91 -18.30
C ASP A 318 -25.66 24.64 -18.84
N PRO A 319 -26.94 24.35 -18.55
CA PRO A 319 -27.64 23.16 -19.01
C PRO A 319 -27.57 22.92 -20.53
N SER A 320 -27.46 23.99 -21.34
CA SER A 320 -27.28 23.90 -22.79
C SER A 320 -25.93 23.31 -23.22
N GLN A 321 -24.93 23.30 -22.33
CA GLN A 321 -23.57 22.75 -22.60
C GLN A 321 -23.44 21.26 -22.28
N ARG A 322 -24.56 20.57 -22.03
CA ARG A 322 -24.59 19.15 -21.64
C ARG A 322 -23.69 18.25 -22.51
N ALA A 323 -23.73 18.46 -23.83
CA ALA A 323 -22.91 17.68 -24.77
C ALA A 323 -21.39 17.85 -24.55
N SER A 324 -20.95 19.05 -24.13
CA SER A 324 -19.57 19.33 -23.82
C SER A 324 -19.14 18.61 -22.50
N VAL A 325 -20.00 18.62 -21.49
CA VAL A 325 -19.82 17.92 -20.22
C VAL A 325 -19.74 16.41 -20.45
N GLU A 326 -20.69 15.82 -21.18
CA GLU A 326 -20.71 14.39 -21.52
C GLU A 326 -19.43 13.98 -22.27
N LYS A 327 -19.00 14.78 -23.22
CA LYS A 327 -17.74 14.52 -23.94
C LYS A 327 -16.53 14.53 -23.06
N PHE A 328 -16.42 15.49 -22.14
CA PHE A 328 -15.31 15.54 -21.19
C PHE A 328 -15.30 14.31 -20.27
N LEU A 329 -16.45 14.00 -19.64
CA LEU A 329 -16.58 12.86 -18.74
C LEU A 329 -16.27 11.52 -19.43
N ALA A 330 -16.73 11.35 -20.68
CA ALA A 330 -16.41 10.17 -21.49
C ALA A 330 -14.91 10.07 -21.78
N THR A 331 -14.26 11.19 -22.11
CA THR A 331 -12.81 11.23 -22.35
C THR A 331 -12.00 10.92 -21.07
N ALA A 332 -12.50 11.37 -19.91
CA ALA A 332 -11.92 11.08 -18.61
C ALA A 332 -12.24 9.67 -18.08
N HIS A 333 -13.08 8.90 -18.77
CA HIS A 333 -13.61 7.60 -18.29
C HIS A 333 -14.23 7.71 -16.89
N SER A 334 -15.00 8.78 -16.66
CA SER A 334 -15.57 9.10 -15.36
C SER A 334 -16.81 8.26 -15.06
N ALA A 335 -16.61 6.98 -14.78
CA ALA A 335 -17.68 6.05 -14.42
C ALA A 335 -18.07 6.16 -12.93
N ILE A 336 -18.16 7.38 -12.42
CA ILE A 336 -18.68 7.74 -11.10
C ILE A 336 -20.08 8.34 -11.25
N ARG A 337 -20.67 8.79 -10.14
CA ARG A 337 -21.89 9.60 -10.19
C ARG A 337 -21.55 11.02 -10.65
N ASN A 338 -21.96 11.36 -11.86
CA ASN A 338 -21.76 12.68 -12.45
C ASN A 338 -23.09 13.43 -12.51
N LEU A 339 -23.09 14.64 -12.01
CA LEU A 339 -24.24 15.53 -12.00
C LEU A 339 -23.92 16.77 -12.84
N GLN A 340 -24.96 17.35 -13.48
CA GLN A 340 -24.91 18.70 -14.03
C GLN A 340 -26.07 19.49 -13.47
N VAL A 341 -25.81 20.71 -13.01
CA VAL A 341 -26.87 21.59 -12.51
C VAL A 341 -27.92 21.85 -13.60
N ASP A 342 -29.18 21.95 -13.23
CA ASP A 342 -30.30 22.19 -14.12
C ASP A 342 -30.67 23.70 -14.24
N THR A 343 -29.74 24.57 -13.82
CA THR A 343 -29.88 26.01 -13.77
C THR A 343 -28.61 26.73 -14.19
N ASP A 344 -28.71 27.98 -14.61
CA ASP A 344 -27.61 28.91 -14.83
C ASP A 344 -27.31 29.79 -13.60
N ASP A 345 -28.12 29.67 -12.52
CA ASP A 345 -27.92 30.36 -11.26
C ASP A 345 -26.81 29.68 -10.41
N VAL A 346 -25.56 29.95 -10.76
CA VAL A 346 -24.39 29.41 -10.04
C VAL A 346 -24.38 29.83 -8.57
N TYR A 347 -24.83 31.03 -8.23
CA TYR A 347 -24.91 31.48 -6.83
C TYR A 347 -25.98 30.73 -6.05
N GLY A 348 -27.12 30.43 -6.65
CA GLY A 348 -28.13 29.55 -6.08
C GLY A 348 -27.61 28.14 -5.84
N VAL A 349 -26.82 27.57 -6.76
CA VAL A 349 -26.13 26.28 -6.61
C VAL A 349 -25.20 26.30 -5.41
N MET A 350 -24.36 27.33 -5.28
CA MET A 350 -23.42 27.49 -4.18
C MET A 350 -24.18 27.55 -2.83
N ALA A 351 -25.20 28.40 -2.76
CA ALA A 351 -26.01 28.58 -1.53
C ALA A 351 -26.80 27.31 -1.14
N ALA A 352 -27.25 26.52 -2.12
CA ALA A 352 -27.97 25.27 -1.89
C ALA A 352 -27.07 24.17 -1.34
N PHE A 353 -25.81 24.14 -1.73
CA PHE A 353 -24.85 23.13 -1.27
C PHE A 353 -24.12 23.54 0.03
N ASP A 354 -23.50 24.71 0.05
CA ASP A 354 -22.83 25.26 1.24
C ASP A 354 -22.95 26.80 1.26
N LYS A 355 -23.69 27.33 2.23
CA LYS A 355 -23.87 28.77 2.39
C LYS A 355 -22.58 29.56 2.62
N ALA A 356 -21.51 28.89 3.00
CA ALA A 356 -20.20 29.50 3.19
C ALA A 356 -19.30 29.39 1.94
N TRP A 357 -19.83 28.84 0.84
CA TRP A 357 -19.12 28.82 -0.44
C TRP A 357 -19.42 30.14 -1.18
N ASP A 358 -18.42 31.00 -1.27
CA ASP A 358 -18.51 32.37 -1.79
C ASP A 358 -17.62 32.66 -3.01
N SER A 359 -16.92 31.65 -3.50
CA SER A 359 -15.97 31.72 -4.62
C SER A 359 -16.29 30.67 -5.68
N GLY A 360 -15.85 30.88 -6.90
CA GLY A 360 -16.17 30.03 -8.04
C GLY A 360 -15.67 28.60 -7.97
N VAL A 361 -15.51 27.95 -9.12
CA VAL A 361 -14.96 26.59 -9.27
C VAL A 361 -13.47 26.65 -9.64
N PRO A 362 -12.69 25.60 -9.29
CA PRO A 362 -13.14 24.36 -8.64
C PRO A 362 -13.49 24.56 -7.17
N PHE A 363 -14.42 23.75 -6.65
CA PHE A 363 -14.70 23.66 -5.24
C PHE A 363 -14.80 22.20 -4.83
N THR A 364 -14.01 21.82 -3.84
CA THR A 364 -13.90 20.43 -3.36
C THR A 364 -14.29 20.34 -1.90
N MET A 365 -15.13 19.35 -1.56
CA MET A 365 -15.55 19.08 -0.19
C MET A 365 -15.44 17.58 0.10
N VAL A 366 -14.96 17.23 1.30
CA VAL A 366 -15.04 15.87 1.86
C VAL A 366 -15.99 15.89 3.04
N ILE A 367 -16.97 15.00 3.02
CA ILE A 367 -18.01 14.87 4.03
C ILE A 367 -17.87 13.48 4.69
N ALA A 368 -17.80 13.45 6.02
CA ALA A 368 -17.74 12.21 6.78
C ALA A 368 -19.08 11.43 6.73
N PRO A 369 -19.08 10.14 7.10
CA PRO A 369 -20.29 9.32 7.15
C PRO A 369 -21.41 9.88 8.02
N ASP A 370 -21.09 10.64 9.05
CA ASP A 370 -22.06 11.32 9.94
C ASP A 370 -22.52 12.70 9.45
N GLY A 371 -22.04 13.13 8.26
CA GLY A 371 -22.43 14.40 7.61
C GLY A 371 -21.58 15.61 7.99
N HIS A 372 -20.60 15.50 8.91
CA HIS A 372 -19.71 16.63 9.18
C HIS A 372 -18.68 16.83 8.04
N VAL A 373 -18.26 18.08 7.85
CA VAL A 373 -17.27 18.42 6.82
C VAL A 373 -15.87 18.19 7.36
N ILE A 374 -15.13 17.25 6.73
CA ILE A 374 -13.72 16.97 7.04
C ILE A 374 -12.81 17.97 6.34
N PHE A 375 -13.16 18.35 5.11
CA PHE A 375 -12.35 19.22 4.26
C PHE A 375 -13.26 20.03 3.34
N LYS A 376 -12.88 21.28 3.09
CA LYS A 376 -13.42 22.08 1.99
C LYS A 376 -12.35 23.03 1.47
N HIS A 377 -12.32 23.20 0.16
CA HIS A 377 -11.36 24.07 -0.51
C HIS A 377 -11.98 24.66 -1.77
N ALA A 378 -11.78 25.95 -1.97
CA ALA A 378 -12.09 26.65 -3.21
C ALA A 378 -10.78 26.96 -3.95
N GLY A 379 -10.74 26.65 -5.22
CA GLY A 379 -9.54 26.63 -6.03
C GLY A 379 -9.00 25.21 -6.26
N GLU A 380 -7.93 25.09 -7.03
CA GLU A 380 -7.26 23.81 -7.32
C GLU A 380 -6.74 23.14 -6.06
N VAL A 381 -7.02 21.86 -5.90
CA VAL A 381 -6.69 21.09 -4.69
C VAL A 381 -5.26 20.57 -4.77
N ASP A 382 -4.51 20.67 -3.67
CA ASP A 382 -3.34 19.82 -3.47
C ASP A 382 -3.80 18.37 -3.25
N VAL A 383 -3.75 17.58 -4.33
CA VAL A 383 -4.26 16.20 -4.33
C VAL A 383 -3.46 15.32 -3.38
N LEU A 384 -2.17 15.59 -3.17
CA LEU A 384 -1.36 14.82 -2.22
C LEU A 384 -1.79 15.08 -0.78
N ALA A 385 -2.02 16.33 -0.42
CA ALA A 385 -2.57 16.69 0.88
C ALA A 385 -3.98 16.10 1.08
N LEU A 386 -4.83 16.14 0.05
CA LEU A 386 -6.17 15.53 0.08
C LEU A 386 -6.08 14.01 0.31
N ARG A 387 -5.19 13.30 -0.37
CA ARG A 387 -4.99 11.86 -0.18
C ARG A 387 -4.58 11.52 1.24
N ARG A 388 -3.63 12.26 1.82
CA ARG A 388 -3.20 12.08 3.22
C ARG A 388 -4.34 12.31 4.20
N LEU A 389 -5.12 13.35 3.98
CA LEU A 389 -6.33 13.62 4.77
C LEU A 389 -7.35 12.48 4.66
N LEU A 390 -7.61 11.98 3.45
CA LEU A 390 -8.50 10.83 3.25
C LEU A 390 -7.98 9.59 3.97
N LEU A 391 -6.70 9.26 3.84
CA LEU A 391 -6.09 8.12 4.50
C LEU A 391 -6.17 8.19 6.03
N ALA A 392 -6.08 9.37 6.61
CA ALA A 392 -6.24 9.60 8.05
C ALA A 392 -7.69 9.44 8.56
N ASN A 393 -8.68 9.49 7.66
CA ASN A 393 -10.11 9.50 8.01
C ASN A 393 -10.91 8.33 7.44
N LEU A 394 -10.41 7.65 6.40
CA LEU A 394 -11.08 6.48 5.82
C LEU A 394 -11.03 5.28 6.78
N PRO A 395 -12.08 4.45 6.83
CA PRO A 395 -12.11 3.30 7.71
C PRO A 395 -11.01 2.30 7.38
N ASP A 396 -10.39 1.78 8.42
CA ASP A 396 -9.42 0.68 8.35
C ASP A 396 -10.09 -0.64 8.67
N ALA A 397 -9.75 -1.70 7.94
CA ALA A 397 -10.30 -3.02 8.13
C ALA A 397 -9.21 -4.10 8.23
N GLY A 398 -9.53 -5.21 8.92
CA GLY A 398 -8.69 -6.40 8.97
C GLY A 398 -7.33 -6.18 9.66
N PRO A 399 -6.25 -6.79 9.15
CA PRO A 399 -4.93 -6.77 9.79
C PRO A 399 -4.29 -5.39 9.81
N PHE A 400 -4.78 -4.45 8.99
CA PHE A 400 -4.28 -3.08 8.88
C PHE A 400 -5.11 -2.07 9.68
N ALA A 401 -6.07 -2.52 10.50
CA ALA A 401 -6.81 -1.63 11.39
C ALA A 401 -5.82 -0.83 12.27
N GLY A 402 -5.98 0.50 12.34
CA GLY A 402 -5.04 1.43 12.99
C GLY A 402 -4.00 2.02 12.04
N ASN A 403 -3.99 1.69 10.74
CA ASN A 403 -3.09 2.33 9.77
C ASN A 403 -3.43 3.81 9.56
N ALA A 404 -4.66 4.25 9.85
CA ALA A 404 -5.04 5.67 9.84
C ALA A 404 -4.20 6.51 10.82
N GLU A 405 -3.73 5.96 11.94
CA GLU A 405 -2.84 6.64 12.88
C GLU A 405 -1.51 7.04 12.23
N TYR A 406 -0.96 6.18 11.37
CA TYR A 406 0.25 6.48 10.60
C TYR A 406 0.12 7.76 9.74
N TRP A 407 -1.09 8.11 9.32
CA TRP A 407 -1.37 9.29 8.49
C TRP A 407 -1.72 10.55 9.29
N ARG A 408 -1.95 10.42 10.59
CA ARG A 408 -2.26 11.54 11.51
C ARG A 408 -1.01 12.18 12.12
N ASP A 409 0.11 11.43 12.13
CA ASP A 409 1.42 11.88 12.62
C ASP A 409 2.24 12.58 11.52
#